data_63576ff2e31fe6581ddab9354cd1e6c9
#
_entry.id   63576ff2e31fe6581ddab9354cd1e6c9
#
_cell.length_a   1.000
_cell.length_b   1.000
_cell.length_c   1.000
_cell.angle_alpha   90.00
_cell.angle_beta   90.00
_cell.angle_gamma   90.00
#
_symmetry.space_group_name_H-M   'P 1'
#
loop_
_entity.id
_entity.type
_entity.pdbx_description
1 polymer ?
#
loop_
_entity_poly.entity_id
_entity_poly.type
_entity_poly.pdbx_seq_one_letter_code
_entity_poly.pdbx_strand_id
1 'polypeptide(L)'
;MKSSFHISQLISLSGIILWFGQTGLSENVQEASLDPFLGDAVVEIQTVFEDERFPNVVVSTKGTVLATFGKKTLRVCRSEDGVKTWGEPIRIAESGIHGGGTTVDENTGDILVFVEDEHPPAPLTVYRSQDDGKTWLVDNVIIHSDSEGREVSMHMNEHGITLRHGQHKGRLLRPSRHYGEGNRPESLFPTHFTNAIYSDDGGRTWKASDPFPHMGTGEAAVAELS
;
A
#
# COMPACT_ATOMS: atom_id res chain seq x y z
N MET A 1 46.14 8.21 44.56
CA MET A 1 47.27 7.29 44.80
C MET A 1 47.48 6.57 43.50
N LYS A 2 48.42 7.01 42.63
CA LYS A 2 49.80 6.46 42.46
C LYS A 2 49.75 4.97 42.18
N SER A 3 50.27 4.37 41.10
CA SER A 3 51.47 4.58 40.32
C SER A 3 51.43 3.57 39.16
N SER A 4 51.73 3.86 37.93
CA SER A 4 53.06 3.85 37.26
C SER A 4 53.81 2.53 37.27
N PHE A 5 54.17 1.99 36.11
CA PHE A 5 55.53 1.69 35.60
C PHE A 5 55.44 0.74 34.42
N HIS A 6 55.80 1.12 33.24
CA HIS A 6 57.07 0.98 32.49
C HIS A 6 57.54 -0.47 32.32
N ILE A 7 57.84 -0.89 31.08
CA ILE A 7 59.20 -1.11 30.58
C ILE A 7 59.21 -1.41 29.07
N SER A 8 60.09 -0.76 28.40
CA SER A 8 60.51 -0.87 27.01
C SER A 8 61.30 -2.16 26.73
N GLN A 9 61.22 -2.68 25.53
CA GLN A 9 62.40 -3.29 24.87
C GLN A 9 62.34 -3.04 23.36
N LEU A 10 63.37 -2.34 22.91
CA LEU A 10 63.78 -2.25 21.52
C LEU A 10 64.36 -3.59 21.04
N ILE A 11 63.91 -4.04 19.89
CA ILE A 11 64.74 -4.89 19.04
C ILE A 11 64.70 -4.31 17.64
N SER A 12 65.86 -3.81 17.23
CA SER A 12 66.21 -3.39 15.88
C SER A 12 66.40 -4.63 15.00
N LEU A 13 65.67 -4.69 13.91
CA LEU A 13 66.10 -5.48 12.74
C LEU A 13 65.76 -4.70 11.48
N SER A 14 66.84 -4.33 10.79
CA SER A 14 66.87 -3.77 9.46
C SER A 14 66.23 -4.69 8.47
N GLY A 15 65.34 -4.20 7.62
CA GLY A 15 64.85 -5.00 6.50
C GLY A 15 63.75 -4.33 5.72
N ILE A 16 64.12 -3.67 4.63
CA ILE A 16 63.37 -3.48 3.40
C ILE A 16 62.01 -2.80 3.56
N ILE A 17 61.99 -1.51 3.32
CA ILE A 17 60.77 -0.76 3.00
C ILE A 17 60.37 -1.09 1.56
N LEU A 18 59.38 -2.03 1.41
CA LEU A 18 58.64 -2.16 0.15
C LEU A 18 57.54 -1.07 0.18
N TRP A 19 57.78 -0.05 -0.63
CA TRP A 19 56.80 0.95 -0.98
C TRP A 19 55.73 0.26 -1.87
N PHE A 20 54.66 -0.23 -1.25
CA PHE A 20 53.43 -0.48 -2.03
C PHE A 20 52.75 0.87 -2.23
N GLY A 21 52.94 1.40 -3.43
CA GLY A 21 52.12 2.46 -3.90
C GLY A 21 50.67 2.01 -3.89
N GLN A 22 49.88 2.48 -2.94
CA GLN A 22 48.44 2.48 -3.09
C GLN A 22 48.12 3.39 -4.26
N THR A 23 47.93 2.78 -5.44
CA THR A 23 47.14 3.39 -6.47
C THR A 23 45.74 3.44 -5.93
N GLY A 24 45.40 4.54 -5.32
CA GLY A 24 44.02 4.89 -5.04
C GLY A 24 43.31 4.95 -6.39
N LEU A 25 42.61 3.87 -6.73
CA LEU A 25 41.50 3.95 -7.64
C LEU A 25 40.45 4.76 -6.88
N SER A 26 40.46 6.08 -7.05
CA SER A 26 39.26 6.83 -6.82
C SER A 26 38.26 6.28 -7.85
N GLU A 27 37.40 5.38 -7.42
CA GLU A 27 36.13 5.19 -8.11
C GLU A 27 35.48 6.58 -8.10
N ASN A 28 35.56 7.25 -9.23
CA ASN A 28 34.63 8.30 -9.55
C ASN A 28 33.26 7.61 -9.56
N VAL A 29 32.62 7.52 -8.41
CA VAL A 29 31.17 7.40 -8.33
C VAL A 29 30.69 8.69 -8.99
N GLN A 30 30.50 8.61 -10.29
CA GLN A 30 29.75 9.59 -11.03
C GLN A 30 28.38 9.51 -10.42
N GLU A 31 28.07 10.41 -9.46
CA GLU A 31 26.68 10.65 -9.09
C GLU A 31 25.94 10.83 -10.40
N ALA A 32 25.16 9.82 -10.76
CA ALA A 32 24.23 9.97 -11.85
C ALA A 32 23.29 11.10 -11.41
N SER A 33 23.59 12.31 -11.88
CA SER A 33 22.67 13.42 -11.76
C SER A 33 21.42 12.94 -12.51
N LEU A 34 20.40 12.61 -11.76
CA LEU A 34 19.07 12.50 -12.31
C LEU A 34 18.71 13.92 -12.73
N ASP A 35 19.08 14.27 -13.95
CA ASP A 35 18.48 15.45 -14.57
C ASP A 35 16.98 15.17 -14.63
N PRO A 36 16.16 15.87 -13.84
CA PRO A 36 14.73 15.68 -13.92
C PRO A 36 14.35 16.01 -15.35
N PHE A 37 13.69 15.08 -16.02
CA PHE A 37 13.07 15.35 -17.31
C PHE A 37 11.99 16.41 -17.10
N LEU A 38 12.39 17.65 -17.12
CA LEU A 38 11.52 18.83 -17.08
C LEU A 38 11.27 19.28 -18.51
N GLY A 39 10.74 18.39 -19.33
CA GLY A 39 10.14 18.79 -20.59
C GLY A 39 8.91 19.66 -20.37
N ASP A 40 8.33 20.19 -21.43
CA ASP A 40 7.07 20.90 -21.34
C ASP A 40 6.04 20.01 -20.66
N ALA A 41 5.37 20.54 -19.63
CA ALA A 41 4.33 19.80 -18.91
C ALA A 41 3.17 19.53 -19.87
N VAL A 42 2.94 18.27 -20.17
CA VAL A 42 1.76 17.83 -20.92
C VAL A 42 0.73 17.38 -19.91
N VAL A 43 -0.38 18.11 -19.82
CA VAL A 43 -1.51 17.75 -18.97
C VAL A 43 -2.68 17.44 -19.87
N GLU A 44 -3.14 16.20 -19.84
CA GLU A 44 -4.38 15.76 -20.47
C GLU A 44 -5.41 15.43 -19.38
N ILE A 45 -6.59 16.01 -19.47
CA ILE A 45 -7.66 15.80 -18.52
C ILE A 45 -8.79 15.04 -19.22
N GLN A 46 -9.16 13.90 -18.65
CA GLN A 46 -10.26 13.06 -19.12
C GLN A 46 -11.29 12.89 -18.01
N THR A 47 -12.57 13.04 -18.33
CA THR A 47 -13.67 12.69 -17.43
C THR A 47 -13.99 11.20 -17.62
N VAL A 48 -13.73 10.40 -16.59
CA VAL A 48 -14.00 8.96 -16.61
C VAL A 48 -15.42 8.66 -16.10
N PHE A 49 -15.89 9.45 -15.13
CA PHE A 49 -17.24 9.38 -14.54
C PHE A 49 -17.63 10.73 -13.93
N GLU A 50 -18.92 10.95 -13.74
CA GLU A 50 -19.44 12.21 -13.20
C GLU A 50 -20.27 11.98 -11.93
N ASP A 51 -20.31 12.99 -11.05
CA ASP A 51 -21.15 13.03 -9.83
C ASP A 51 -20.98 11.85 -8.86
N GLU A 52 -19.83 11.20 -8.87
CA GLU A 52 -19.50 10.08 -8.01
C GLU A 52 -18.43 10.45 -6.97
N ARG A 53 -18.16 9.52 -6.04
CA ARG A 53 -17.18 9.69 -4.96
C ARG A 53 -16.29 8.48 -4.84
N PHE A 54 -15.26 8.64 -4.02
CA PHE A 54 -14.32 7.59 -3.63
C PHE A 54 -13.62 6.95 -4.83
N PRO A 55 -13.00 7.77 -5.72
CA PRO A 55 -12.25 7.23 -6.84
C PRO A 55 -10.99 6.53 -6.36
N ASN A 56 -10.65 5.44 -7.01
CA ASN A 56 -9.36 4.79 -6.84
C ASN A 56 -8.91 4.22 -8.18
N VAL A 57 -7.61 4.28 -8.45
CA VAL A 57 -7.01 3.79 -9.70
C VAL A 57 -5.94 2.78 -9.37
N VAL A 58 -6.00 1.62 -10.02
CA VAL A 58 -4.96 0.59 -9.96
C VAL A 58 -4.66 0.06 -11.35
N VAL A 59 -3.50 -0.56 -11.49
CA VAL A 59 -3.11 -1.26 -12.72
C VAL A 59 -3.04 -2.76 -12.44
N SER A 60 -3.76 -3.54 -13.23
CA SER A 60 -3.74 -4.98 -13.10
C SER A 60 -2.42 -5.60 -13.56
N THR A 61 -2.20 -6.87 -13.26
CA THR A 61 -1.02 -7.61 -13.74
C THR A 61 -0.95 -7.75 -15.25
N LYS A 62 -2.06 -7.49 -15.96
CA LYS A 62 -2.14 -7.49 -17.43
C LYS A 62 -1.93 -6.10 -18.04
N GLY A 63 -1.73 -5.07 -17.20
CA GLY A 63 -1.57 -3.69 -17.64
C GLY A 63 -2.88 -2.93 -17.88
N THR A 64 -4.04 -3.53 -17.57
CA THR A 64 -5.31 -2.82 -17.61
C THR A 64 -5.38 -1.82 -16.46
N VAL A 65 -5.74 -0.59 -16.78
CA VAL A 65 -6.00 0.45 -15.77
C VAL A 65 -7.48 0.35 -15.37
N LEU A 66 -7.71 0.25 -14.06
CA LEU A 66 -9.05 0.17 -13.48
C LEU A 66 -9.31 1.40 -12.62
N ALA A 67 -10.35 2.15 -12.93
CA ALA A 67 -10.85 3.26 -12.11
C ALA A 67 -12.14 2.80 -11.42
N THR A 68 -12.06 2.56 -10.11
CA THR A 68 -13.23 2.19 -9.28
C THR A 68 -13.81 3.43 -8.62
N PHE A 69 -15.12 3.48 -8.46
CA PHE A 69 -15.84 4.61 -7.89
C PHE A 69 -17.24 4.23 -7.43
N GLY A 70 -17.82 5.05 -6.59
CA GLY A 70 -19.23 4.93 -6.21
C GLY A 70 -19.51 5.19 -4.74
N LYS A 71 -20.64 5.84 -4.48
CA LYS A 71 -21.17 6.12 -3.14
C LYS A 71 -22.49 5.40 -2.83
N LYS A 72 -23.11 4.80 -3.82
CA LYS A 72 -24.36 4.03 -3.70
C LYS A 72 -24.26 2.70 -4.45
N THR A 73 -23.85 2.77 -5.69
CA THR A 73 -23.55 1.61 -6.54
C THR A 73 -22.08 1.66 -6.87
N LEU A 74 -21.36 0.60 -6.60
CA LEU A 74 -19.94 0.54 -6.90
C LEU A 74 -19.72 0.06 -8.33
N ARG A 75 -18.86 0.76 -9.06
CA ARG A 75 -18.55 0.50 -10.47
C ARG A 75 -17.06 0.58 -10.73
N VAL A 76 -16.67 0.07 -11.87
CA VAL A 76 -15.32 0.20 -12.42
C VAL A 76 -15.36 0.55 -13.89
N CYS A 77 -14.58 1.51 -14.33
CA CYS A 77 -14.20 1.71 -15.72
C CYS A 77 -12.83 1.08 -15.97
N ARG A 78 -12.66 0.48 -17.15
CA ARG A 78 -11.42 -0.21 -17.56
C ARG A 78 -10.83 0.45 -18.78
N SER A 79 -9.52 0.60 -18.80
CA SER A 79 -8.75 1.00 -19.99
C SER A 79 -7.68 -0.06 -20.29
N GLU A 80 -7.65 -0.56 -21.50
CA GLU A 80 -6.69 -1.58 -21.97
C GLU A 80 -5.61 -0.99 -22.89
N ASP A 81 -5.62 0.34 -23.10
CA ASP A 81 -4.78 1.03 -24.06
C ASP A 81 -3.93 2.17 -23.46
N GLY A 82 -3.71 2.12 -22.15
CA GLY A 82 -2.91 3.12 -21.43
C GLY A 82 -3.66 4.44 -21.26
N VAL A 83 -4.91 4.35 -20.85
CA VAL A 83 -5.86 5.45 -20.55
C VAL A 83 -6.24 6.33 -21.74
N LYS A 84 -6.01 5.87 -22.97
CA LYS A 84 -6.46 6.59 -24.18
C LYS A 84 -7.97 6.51 -24.36
N THR A 85 -8.52 5.33 -24.06
CA THR A 85 -9.97 5.11 -24.06
C THR A 85 -10.42 4.34 -22.82
N TRP A 86 -11.66 4.56 -22.41
CA TRP A 86 -12.30 3.91 -21.27
C TRP A 86 -13.52 3.13 -21.73
N GLY A 87 -13.66 1.90 -21.21
CA GLY A 87 -14.85 1.09 -21.41
C GLY A 87 -16.05 1.59 -20.60
N GLU A 88 -17.23 1.09 -20.93
CA GLU A 88 -18.44 1.37 -20.18
C GLU A 88 -18.32 0.91 -18.71
N PRO A 89 -18.92 1.64 -17.76
CA PRO A 89 -18.87 1.29 -16.35
C PRO A 89 -19.47 -0.10 -16.06
N ILE A 90 -18.67 -0.98 -15.50
CA ILE A 90 -19.07 -2.31 -15.05
C ILE A 90 -19.47 -2.22 -13.58
N ARG A 91 -20.60 -2.78 -13.21
CA ARG A 91 -21.08 -2.81 -11.84
C ARG A 91 -20.36 -3.88 -11.03
N ILE A 92 -19.86 -3.48 -9.85
CA ILE A 92 -19.24 -4.35 -8.86
C ILE A 92 -20.27 -4.74 -7.80
N ALA A 93 -20.92 -3.75 -7.18
CA ALA A 93 -21.90 -3.93 -6.13
C ALA A 93 -23.15 -3.08 -6.38
N GLU A 94 -24.33 -3.61 -5.99
CA GLU A 94 -25.62 -2.91 -6.12
C GLU A 94 -25.75 -1.73 -5.16
N SER A 95 -25.18 -1.87 -3.98
CA SER A 95 -25.25 -0.88 -2.91
C SER A 95 -23.97 -0.89 -2.09
N GLY A 96 -23.82 0.12 -1.26
CA GLY A 96 -22.68 0.26 -0.35
C GLY A 96 -21.77 1.42 -0.72
N ILE A 97 -20.76 1.60 0.07
CA ILE A 97 -19.76 2.65 -0.07
C ILE A 97 -18.43 1.98 -0.42
N HIS A 98 -17.71 2.53 -1.38
CA HIS A 98 -16.36 2.07 -1.66
C HIS A 98 -15.50 2.19 -0.39
N GLY A 99 -15.14 1.05 0.18
CA GLY A 99 -14.46 0.93 1.46
C GLY A 99 -12.97 1.24 1.42
N GLY A 100 -12.53 2.08 0.51
CA GLY A 100 -11.10 2.32 0.28
C GLY A 100 -10.67 1.73 -1.05
N GLY A 101 -9.39 1.81 -1.37
CA GLY A 101 -8.87 1.44 -2.67
C GLY A 101 -8.98 -0.05 -3.00
N THR A 102 -8.80 -0.32 -4.27
CA THR A 102 -8.74 -1.66 -4.86
C THR A 102 -7.41 -2.34 -4.52
N THR A 103 -7.38 -3.65 -4.38
CA THR A 103 -6.14 -4.42 -4.19
C THR A 103 -5.94 -5.36 -5.35
N VAL A 104 -4.77 -5.33 -5.96
CA VAL A 104 -4.35 -6.31 -6.97
C VAL A 104 -3.43 -7.32 -6.29
N ASP A 105 -3.82 -8.60 -6.34
CA ASP A 105 -2.92 -9.69 -5.95
C ASP A 105 -1.98 -9.98 -7.13
N GLU A 106 -0.74 -9.52 -7.02
CA GLU A 106 0.25 -9.72 -8.10
C GLU A 106 0.69 -11.18 -8.27
N ASN A 107 0.37 -12.07 -7.30
CA ASN A 107 0.71 -13.49 -7.42
C ASN A 107 -0.28 -14.24 -8.31
N THR A 108 -1.56 -13.85 -8.28
CA THR A 108 -2.64 -14.54 -9.01
C THR A 108 -3.23 -13.70 -10.14
N GLY A 109 -3.12 -12.39 -10.05
CA GLY A 109 -3.81 -11.43 -10.91
C GLY A 109 -5.24 -11.14 -10.48
N ASP A 110 -5.69 -11.69 -9.35
CA ASP A 110 -7.00 -11.40 -8.77
C ASP A 110 -7.09 -9.94 -8.31
N ILE A 111 -8.27 -9.38 -8.41
CA ILE A 111 -8.53 -8.01 -8.00
C ILE A 111 -9.62 -8.01 -6.93
N LEU A 112 -9.34 -7.39 -5.79
CA LEU A 112 -10.25 -7.35 -4.65
C LEU A 112 -10.72 -5.92 -4.39
N VAL A 113 -12.03 -5.78 -4.12
CA VAL A 113 -12.65 -4.51 -3.73
C VAL A 113 -13.43 -4.75 -2.44
N PHE A 114 -13.25 -3.87 -1.47
CA PHE A 114 -13.96 -3.89 -0.19
C PHE A 114 -15.08 -2.87 -0.22
N VAL A 115 -16.24 -3.27 0.20
CA VAL A 115 -17.45 -2.45 0.20
C VAL A 115 -18.02 -2.42 1.61
N GLU A 116 -18.19 -1.23 2.16
CA GLU A 116 -18.94 -1.01 3.40
C GLU A 116 -20.43 -1.04 3.07
N ASP A 117 -21.24 -1.77 3.79
CA ASP A 117 -22.68 -1.85 3.52
C ASP A 117 -23.37 -0.48 3.67
N GLU A 118 -22.86 0.33 4.58
CA GLU A 118 -23.30 1.70 4.82
C GLU A 118 -22.14 2.57 5.33
N HIS A 119 -22.42 3.80 5.76
CA HIS A 119 -21.38 4.68 6.32
C HIS A 119 -20.82 4.08 7.61
N PRO A 120 -19.51 3.80 7.68
CA PRO A 120 -18.91 3.02 8.75
C PRO A 120 -18.99 3.70 10.14
N PRO A 121 -18.88 2.88 11.22
CA PRO A 121 -18.59 1.45 11.19
C PRO A 121 -19.76 0.62 10.66
N ALA A 122 -19.49 -0.26 9.72
CA ALA A 122 -20.49 -1.08 9.02
C ALA A 122 -19.87 -2.42 8.58
N PRO A 123 -20.69 -3.46 8.33
CA PRO A 123 -20.18 -4.70 7.77
C PRO A 123 -19.48 -4.49 6.44
N LEU A 124 -18.45 -5.31 6.19
CA LEU A 124 -17.66 -5.31 4.96
C LEU A 124 -18.03 -6.49 4.07
N THR A 125 -18.32 -6.21 2.81
CA THR A 125 -18.43 -7.22 1.76
C THR A 125 -17.23 -7.11 0.82
N VAL A 126 -16.60 -8.23 0.50
CA VAL A 126 -15.48 -8.26 -0.45
C VAL A 126 -15.95 -8.80 -1.78
N TYR A 127 -15.60 -8.12 -2.85
CA TYR A 127 -15.82 -8.56 -4.22
C TYR A 127 -14.48 -8.89 -4.86
N ARG A 128 -14.45 -10.01 -5.59
CA ARG A 128 -13.27 -10.47 -6.31
C ARG A 128 -13.55 -10.58 -7.80
N SER A 129 -12.60 -10.13 -8.60
CA SER A 129 -12.52 -10.39 -10.02
C SER A 129 -11.30 -11.28 -10.31
N GLN A 130 -11.51 -12.34 -11.09
CA GLN A 130 -10.46 -13.25 -11.57
C GLN A 130 -10.20 -13.12 -13.08
N ASP A 131 -10.87 -12.18 -13.71
CA ASP A 131 -10.86 -11.97 -15.15
C ASP A 131 -10.47 -10.54 -15.55
N ASP A 132 -9.61 -9.93 -14.75
CA ASP A 132 -9.07 -8.60 -15.02
C ASP A 132 -10.11 -7.48 -14.89
N GLY A 133 -11.03 -7.62 -13.93
CA GLY A 133 -12.05 -6.61 -13.63
C GLY A 133 -13.28 -6.65 -14.56
N LYS A 134 -13.45 -7.69 -15.38
CA LYS A 134 -14.60 -7.83 -16.29
C LYS A 134 -15.85 -8.32 -15.58
N THR A 135 -15.69 -9.26 -14.66
CA THR A 135 -16.78 -9.75 -13.81
C THR A 135 -16.38 -9.75 -12.33
N TRP A 136 -17.35 -9.61 -11.46
CA TRP A 136 -17.17 -9.46 -10.02
C TRP A 136 -18.15 -10.38 -9.27
N LEU A 137 -17.62 -11.11 -8.31
CA LEU A 137 -18.39 -11.99 -7.46
C LEU A 137 -18.11 -11.68 -6.00
N VAL A 138 -19.12 -11.86 -5.15
CA VAL A 138 -18.92 -11.80 -3.70
C VAL A 138 -17.95 -12.90 -3.31
N ASP A 139 -16.93 -12.51 -2.56
CA ASP A 139 -15.94 -13.43 -2.02
C ASP A 139 -16.14 -13.59 -0.50
N ASN A 140 -16.35 -14.81 -0.06
CA ASN A 140 -16.53 -15.13 1.34
C ASN A 140 -15.15 -15.17 2.03
N VAL A 141 -14.70 -14.02 2.48
CA VAL A 141 -13.43 -13.87 3.20
C VAL A 141 -13.64 -13.87 4.71
N ILE A 142 -12.58 -14.20 5.46
CA ILE A 142 -12.56 -14.10 6.91
C ILE A 142 -11.65 -12.94 7.26
N ILE A 143 -12.18 -11.97 8.02
CA ILE A 143 -11.40 -10.84 8.54
C ILE A 143 -11.35 -10.98 10.05
N HIS A 144 -10.15 -11.25 10.58
CA HIS A 144 -9.90 -11.30 12.02
C HIS A 144 -9.63 -9.90 12.54
N SER A 145 -10.29 -9.58 13.65
CA SER A 145 -10.02 -8.39 14.44
C SER A 145 -8.57 -8.35 14.96
N ASP A 146 -8.16 -7.22 15.49
CA ASP A 146 -6.87 -7.08 16.17
C ASP A 146 -6.83 -7.82 17.53
N SER A 147 -5.74 -7.65 18.28
CA SER A 147 -5.52 -8.35 19.56
C SER A 147 -6.55 -7.98 20.65
N GLU A 148 -7.25 -6.87 20.52
CA GLU A 148 -8.29 -6.41 21.44
C GLU A 148 -9.72 -6.64 20.92
N GLY A 149 -9.86 -7.32 19.78
CA GLY A 149 -11.15 -7.65 19.19
C GLY A 149 -11.80 -6.48 18.45
N ARG A 150 -11.04 -5.45 18.06
CA ARG A 150 -11.56 -4.31 17.31
C ARG A 150 -11.74 -4.64 15.85
N GLU A 151 -12.91 -4.32 15.33
CA GLU A 151 -13.22 -4.48 13.90
C GLU A 151 -12.56 -3.39 13.06
N VAL A 152 -12.30 -3.69 11.81
CA VAL A 152 -11.67 -2.79 10.86
C VAL A 152 -12.67 -2.21 9.87
N SER A 153 -12.36 -1.04 9.36
CA SER A 153 -13.03 -0.41 8.22
C SER A 153 -12.01 -0.05 7.16
N MET A 154 -12.43 -0.09 5.91
CA MET A 154 -11.60 0.31 4.78
C MET A 154 -11.87 1.74 4.33
N HIS A 155 -12.91 2.38 4.88
CA HIS A 155 -13.41 3.68 4.43
C HIS A 155 -12.34 4.76 4.38
N MET A 156 -12.23 5.44 3.24
CA MET A 156 -11.30 6.54 2.97
C MET A 156 -9.81 6.17 3.09
N ASN A 157 -9.48 4.89 3.04
CA ASN A 157 -8.10 4.45 2.94
C ASN A 157 -7.72 4.18 1.47
N GLU A 158 -6.43 4.20 1.20
CA GLU A 158 -5.90 3.93 -0.13
C GLU A 158 -5.91 2.43 -0.48
N HIS A 159 -5.50 2.11 -1.70
CA HIS A 159 -5.42 0.74 -2.18
C HIS A 159 -4.44 -0.12 -1.37
N GLY A 160 -4.64 -1.44 -1.46
CA GLY A 160 -3.69 -2.41 -0.94
C GLY A 160 -2.59 -2.72 -1.95
N ILE A 161 -1.51 -3.29 -1.45
CA ILE A 161 -0.35 -3.70 -2.24
C ILE A 161 -0.03 -5.17 -2.02
N THR A 162 0.66 -5.78 -2.99
CA THR A 162 1.36 -7.06 -2.81
C THR A 162 2.81 -6.78 -2.47
N LEU A 163 3.31 -7.28 -1.34
CA LEU A 163 4.71 -7.12 -0.97
C LEU A 163 5.62 -7.88 -1.93
N ARG A 164 6.63 -7.21 -2.45
CA ARG A 164 7.57 -7.74 -3.45
C ARG A 164 8.89 -8.20 -2.85
N HIS A 165 9.21 -7.73 -1.63
CA HIS A 165 10.52 -7.91 -1.00
C HIS A 165 10.40 -8.59 0.37
N GLY A 166 11.55 -9.05 0.89
CA GLY A 166 11.71 -9.57 2.24
C GLY A 166 11.02 -10.91 2.50
N GLN A 167 10.93 -11.24 3.79
CA GLN A 167 10.38 -12.53 4.25
C GLN A 167 8.87 -12.70 4.03
N HIS A 168 8.15 -11.61 3.78
CA HIS A 168 6.71 -11.60 3.55
C HIS A 168 6.35 -11.34 2.08
N LYS A 169 7.28 -11.57 1.16
CA LYS A 169 7.02 -11.46 -0.27
C LYS A 169 5.77 -12.26 -0.66
N GLY A 170 4.87 -11.63 -1.40
CA GLY A 170 3.61 -12.19 -1.83
C GLY A 170 2.44 -11.91 -0.88
N ARG A 171 2.68 -11.38 0.31
CA ARG A 171 1.63 -10.94 1.24
C ARG A 171 0.85 -9.77 0.66
N LEU A 172 -0.46 -9.82 0.76
CA LEU A 172 -1.32 -8.67 0.53
C LEU A 172 -1.36 -7.81 1.80
N LEU A 173 -1.16 -6.52 1.65
CA LEU A 173 -1.20 -5.55 2.75
C LEU A 173 -2.10 -4.39 2.38
N ARG A 174 -3.00 -4.00 3.28
CA ARG A 174 -3.89 -2.85 3.10
C ARG A 174 -3.87 -1.94 4.31
N PRO A 175 -3.96 -0.62 4.11
CA PRO A 175 -4.29 0.28 5.18
C PRO A 175 -5.75 0.05 5.59
N SER A 176 -6.01 0.19 6.86
CA SER A 176 -7.34 0.10 7.46
C SER A 176 -7.47 1.07 8.61
N ARG A 177 -8.67 1.15 9.17
CA ARG A 177 -9.06 2.11 10.18
C ARG A 177 -9.95 1.46 11.21
N HIS A 178 -9.81 1.87 12.44
CA HIS A 178 -10.78 1.60 13.50
C HIS A 178 -11.42 2.90 13.95
N TYR A 179 -12.75 2.88 14.14
CA TYR A 179 -13.52 4.08 14.45
C TYR A 179 -13.64 4.40 15.95
N GLY A 180 -12.88 3.71 16.82
CA GLY A 180 -12.91 3.97 18.26
C GLY A 180 -14.33 3.89 18.83
N GLU A 181 -14.82 5.02 19.31
CA GLU A 181 -16.17 5.12 19.87
C GLU A 181 -17.26 5.35 18.80
N GLY A 182 -16.90 5.37 17.53
CA GLY A 182 -17.82 5.58 16.41
C GLY A 182 -17.42 6.72 15.50
N ASN A 183 -18.19 6.92 14.44
CA ASN A 183 -17.88 7.92 13.40
C ASN A 183 -18.71 9.22 13.52
N ARG A 184 -19.71 9.24 14.39
CA ARG A 184 -20.53 10.44 14.63
C ARG A 184 -20.87 10.55 16.11
N PRO A 185 -20.86 11.76 16.67
CA PRO A 185 -20.50 13.06 16.04
C PRO A 185 -18.99 13.18 15.75
N GLU A 186 -18.58 14.19 15.03
CA GLU A 186 -17.17 14.44 14.64
C GLU A 186 -16.23 14.62 15.85
N SER A 187 -16.77 14.94 17.02
CA SER A 187 -16.00 14.96 18.28
C SER A 187 -15.38 13.61 18.65
N LEU A 188 -15.81 12.51 18.04
CA LEU A 188 -15.24 11.17 18.23
C LEU A 188 -14.02 10.91 17.32
N PHE A 189 -13.76 11.73 16.30
CA PHE A 189 -12.61 11.54 15.39
C PHE A 189 -11.26 11.41 16.10
N PRO A 190 -10.98 12.09 17.23
CA PRO A 190 -9.76 11.86 17.98
C PRO A 190 -9.59 10.43 18.53
N THR A 191 -10.67 9.63 18.60
CA THR A 191 -10.62 8.23 19.06
C THR A 191 -10.32 7.25 17.92
N HIS A 192 -10.32 7.73 16.66
CA HIS A 192 -10.01 6.91 15.50
C HIS A 192 -8.51 6.64 15.43
N PHE A 193 -8.15 5.52 14.85
CA PHE A 193 -6.75 5.22 14.55
C PHE A 193 -6.60 4.32 13.34
N THR A 194 -5.49 4.52 12.68
CA THR A 194 -5.05 3.71 11.55
C THR A 194 -4.41 2.42 12.05
N ASN A 195 -4.73 1.35 11.37
CA ASN A 195 -4.03 0.08 11.44
C ASN A 195 -3.85 -0.49 10.02
N ALA A 196 -3.49 -1.74 9.90
CA ALA A 196 -3.41 -2.43 8.62
C ALA A 196 -4.05 -3.80 8.71
N ILE A 197 -4.52 -4.32 7.57
CA ILE A 197 -4.84 -5.74 7.45
C ILE A 197 -3.91 -6.39 6.43
N TYR A 198 -3.61 -7.66 6.65
CA TYR A 198 -2.77 -8.43 5.74
C TYR A 198 -3.31 -9.84 5.52
N SER A 199 -2.95 -10.41 4.38
CA SER A 199 -3.30 -11.78 3.98
C SER A 199 -2.09 -12.49 3.39
N ASP A 200 -1.88 -13.73 3.80
CA ASP A 200 -0.83 -14.62 3.29
C ASP A 200 -1.40 -15.73 2.38
N ASP A 201 -2.69 -15.70 2.10
CA ASP A 201 -3.42 -16.75 1.37
C ASP A 201 -4.23 -16.22 0.17
N GLY A 202 -3.77 -15.12 -0.43
CA GLY A 202 -4.42 -14.51 -1.59
C GLY A 202 -5.73 -13.83 -1.25
N GLY A 203 -5.84 -13.28 -0.05
CA GLY A 203 -6.99 -12.49 0.38
C GLY A 203 -8.20 -13.31 0.84
N ARG A 204 -8.03 -14.60 1.17
CA ARG A 204 -9.10 -15.42 1.74
C ARG A 204 -9.27 -15.20 3.22
N THR A 205 -8.14 -15.07 3.93
CA THR A 205 -8.09 -14.75 5.35
C THR A 205 -7.28 -13.49 5.56
N TRP A 206 -7.84 -12.53 6.28
CA TRP A 206 -7.20 -11.28 6.64
C TRP A 206 -7.02 -11.19 8.14
N LYS A 207 -5.94 -10.59 8.57
CA LYS A 207 -5.62 -10.33 9.98
C LYS A 207 -5.35 -8.86 10.18
N ALA A 208 -6.02 -8.25 11.16
CA ALA A 208 -5.76 -6.88 11.54
C ALA A 208 -4.48 -6.80 12.39
N SER A 209 -3.68 -5.78 12.14
CA SER A 209 -2.62 -5.38 13.06
C SER A 209 -3.20 -4.60 14.23
N ASP A 210 -2.45 -4.54 15.33
CA ASP A 210 -2.72 -3.54 16.35
C ASP A 210 -2.59 -2.12 15.76
N PRO A 211 -3.23 -1.12 16.38
CA PRO A 211 -3.18 0.26 15.91
C PRO A 211 -1.75 0.82 15.87
N PHE A 212 -1.50 1.70 14.93
CA PHE A 212 -0.34 2.58 15.02
C PHE A 212 -0.45 3.51 16.24
N PRO A 213 0.68 3.96 16.80
CA PRO A 213 0.70 4.54 18.16
C PRO A 213 0.01 5.89 18.33
N HIS A 214 -0.49 6.50 17.25
CA HIS A 214 -1.15 7.80 17.32
C HIS A 214 -2.64 7.70 17.00
N MET A 215 -3.47 8.21 17.89
CA MET A 215 -4.90 8.37 17.67
C MET A 215 -5.20 9.64 16.84
N GLY A 216 -6.47 9.80 16.41
CA GLY A 216 -6.89 10.88 15.54
C GLY A 216 -6.43 10.70 14.10
N THR A 217 -6.07 9.48 13.70
CA THR A 217 -5.63 9.12 12.36
C THR A 217 -6.72 8.33 11.61
N GLY A 218 -6.67 8.32 10.29
CA GLY A 218 -7.77 7.68 9.56
C GLY A 218 -7.50 7.39 8.10
N GLU A 219 -7.24 8.38 7.31
CA GLU A 219 -7.00 8.23 5.88
C GLU A 219 -5.53 7.86 5.67
N ALA A 220 -5.27 6.63 5.27
CA ALA A 220 -3.93 6.09 5.21
C ALA A 220 -3.62 5.44 3.86
N ALA A 221 -2.37 5.48 3.50
CA ALA A 221 -1.77 4.77 2.38
C ALA A 221 -0.63 3.88 2.87
N VAL A 222 -0.29 2.87 2.08
CA VAL A 222 0.85 2.00 2.34
C VAL A 222 1.79 2.01 1.15
N ALA A 223 3.09 1.92 1.43
CA ALA A 223 4.12 1.76 0.43
C ALA A 223 5.18 0.78 0.95
N GLU A 224 5.70 -0.05 0.06
CA GLU A 224 6.84 -0.91 0.36
C GLU A 224 8.14 -0.15 0.05
N LEU A 225 9.06 -0.17 0.99
CA LEU A 225 10.40 0.40 0.79
C LEU A 225 11.36 -0.71 0.35
N SER A 226 12.15 -0.42 -0.68
CA SER A 226 13.19 -1.34 -1.20
C SER A 226 14.49 -1.23 -0.42
#